data_388c1b35661cbba9195b4b6ebdb6f49e
#
_entry.id   388c1b35661cbba9195b4b6ebdb6f49e
#
_cell.length_a   1.000
_cell.length_b   1.000
_cell.length_c   1.000
_cell.angle_alpha   90.00
_cell.angle_beta   90.00
_cell.angle_gamma   90.00
#
_symmetry.space_group_name_H-M   'P 1'
#
loop_
_entity.id
_entity.type
_entity.pdbx_description
1 polymer ?
#
loop_
_entity_poly.entity_id
_entity_poly.type
_entity_poly.pdbx_seq_one_letter_code
_entity_poly.pdbx_strand_id
1 'polypeptide(L)'
;MKTSFSPKNNPRVIIIQKLYGKFFNDDEEILFSKHRFKKFIKDVVSGTIERNEIILEELDKNLGDEFRFSNLDKVFQVILRSATYEILYKPNLSIRII
;
A
#
# COMPACT_ATOMS: atom_id res chain seq x y z
N MET A 1 -6.43 25.82 -10.12
CA MET A 1 -6.05 25.32 -10.18
C MET A 1 -6.12 24.15 -9.86
N LYS A 2 -6.09 23.54 -9.98
CA LYS A 2 -6.07 22.66 -9.74
C LYS A 2 -5.41 21.85 -9.67
N THR A 3 -5.72 21.31 -9.49
CA THR A 3 -4.69 20.94 -9.17
C THR A 3 -4.22 19.58 -9.27
N SER A 4 -2.97 19.31 -9.50
CA SER A 4 -2.35 18.04 -9.67
C SER A 4 -2.17 17.32 -8.36
N PHE A 5 -2.53 17.97 -7.28
CA PHE A 5 -2.37 17.40 -5.95
C PHE A 5 -3.65 16.92 -5.32
N SER A 6 -4.68 16.74 -6.12
CA SER A 6 -5.92 16.19 -5.60
C SER A 6 -5.65 14.78 -5.05
N PRO A 7 -6.01 14.50 -3.81
CA PRO A 7 -5.83 13.14 -3.26
C PRO A 7 -6.54 12.08 -4.07
N LYS A 8 -7.62 12.45 -4.73
CA LYS A 8 -8.37 11.50 -5.55
C LYS A 8 -7.54 10.92 -6.67
N ASN A 9 -6.55 11.67 -7.15
CA ASN A 9 -5.75 11.22 -8.28
C ASN A 9 -4.37 10.75 -7.87
N ASN A 10 -4.04 10.82 -6.60
CA ASN A 10 -2.73 10.39 -6.16
C ASN A 10 -2.68 8.86 -6.13
N PRO A 11 -1.74 8.25 -6.86
CA PRO A 11 -1.71 6.80 -6.94
C PRO A 11 -1.51 6.11 -5.59
N ARG A 12 -0.73 6.69 -4.70
CA ARG A 12 -0.51 6.07 -3.40
C ARG A 12 -1.72 6.16 -2.50
N VAL A 13 -2.49 7.24 -2.61
CA VAL A 13 -3.76 7.33 -1.88
C VAL A 13 -4.71 6.25 -2.36
N ILE A 14 -4.79 6.07 -3.68
CA ILE A 14 -5.66 5.05 -4.26
C ILE A 14 -5.24 3.66 -3.78
N ILE A 15 -3.93 3.39 -3.76
CA ILE A 15 -3.41 2.12 -3.29
C ILE A 15 -3.84 1.86 -1.84
N ILE A 16 -3.67 2.88 -0.98
CA ILE A 16 -4.03 2.74 0.43
C ILE A 16 -5.53 2.47 0.58
N GLN A 17 -6.35 3.17 -0.18
CA GLN A 17 -7.79 2.97 -0.11
C GLN A 17 -8.18 1.55 -0.50
N LYS A 18 -7.58 1.05 -1.57
CA LYS A 18 -7.92 -0.30 -2.03
C LYS A 18 -7.42 -1.37 -1.07
N LEU A 19 -6.22 -1.19 -0.54
CA LEU A 19 -5.69 -2.14 0.43
C LEU A 19 -6.49 -2.12 1.72
N TYR A 20 -6.87 -0.93 2.17
CA TYR A 20 -7.69 -0.82 3.37
C TYR A 20 -8.99 -1.59 3.19
N GLY A 21 -9.64 -1.40 2.05
CA GLY A 21 -10.86 -2.14 1.77
C GLY A 21 -10.66 -3.63 1.79
N LYS A 22 -9.58 -4.10 1.15
CA LYS A 22 -9.32 -5.53 1.07
C LYS A 22 -8.99 -6.13 2.44
N PHE A 23 -8.18 -5.46 3.23
CA PHE A 23 -7.75 -6.03 4.50
C PHE A 23 -8.78 -5.89 5.62
N PHE A 24 -9.67 -4.90 5.53
CA PHE A 24 -10.57 -4.64 6.65
C PHE A 24 -12.04 -4.68 6.30
N ASN A 25 -12.41 -4.70 5.03
CA ASN A 25 -13.79 -4.85 4.61
C ASN A 25 -14.04 -6.10 3.80
N ASP A 26 -13.04 -6.63 3.27
CA ASP A 26 -12.92 -7.99 2.84
C ASP A 26 -13.77 -8.56 1.74
N ASP A 27 -14.94 -8.17 1.52
CA ASP A 27 -15.80 -8.97 0.67
C ASP A 27 -15.89 -8.53 -0.75
N GLU A 28 -15.19 -7.50 -1.12
CA GLU A 28 -15.36 -6.97 -2.45
C GLU A 28 -14.19 -7.27 -3.33
N GLU A 29 -14.52 -7.54 -4.57
CA GLU A 29 -13.52 -7.67 -5.60
C GLU A 29 -12.85 -6.31 -5.78
N ILE A 30 -11.53 -6.31 -5.91
CA ILE A 30 -10.81 -5.08 -6.12
C ILE A 30 -10.90 -4.69 -7.58
N LEU A 31 -11.45 -3.53 -7.86
CA LEU A 31 -11.58 -3.01 -9.20
C LEU A 31 -10.61 -1.85 -9.41
N PHE A 32 -10.09 -1.75 -10.61
CA PHE A 32 -9.13 -0.70 -10.93
C PHE A 32 -9.69 0.18 -12.05
N SER A 33 -9.93 1.43 -11.73
CA SER A 33 -10.41 2.39 -12.72
C SER A 33 -9.28 2.83 -13.63
N LYS A 34 -9.67 3.47 -14.71
CA LYS A 34 -8.72 4.09 -15.60
C LYS A 34 -7.91 5.11 -14.85
N HIS A 35 -6.59 5.04 -14.98
CA HIS A 35 -5.70 5.95 -14.30
C HIS A 35 -4.36 5.98 -15.02
N ARG A 36 -3.71 7.13 -14.95
CA ARG A 36 -2.40 7.31 -15.55
C ARG A 36 -1.39 6.28 -15.04
N PHE A 37 -1.46 5.98 -13.75
CA PHE A 37 -0.54 5.03 -13.12
C PHE A 37 -1.23 3.71 -12.78
N LYS A 38 -2.18 3.30 -13.60
CA LYS A 38 -2.96 2.09 -13.30
C LYS A 38 -2.08 0.86 -13.11
N LYS A 39 -1.07 0.70 -13.94
CA LYS A 39 -0.18 -0.44 -13.84
C LYS A 39 0.53 -0.48 -12.49
N PHE A 40 1.03 0.68 -12.06
CA PHE A 40 1.70 0.78 -10.79
C PHE A 40 0.74 0.49 -9.63
N ILE A 41 -0.45 1.09 -9.69
CA ILE A 41 -1.46 0.88 -8.65
C ILE A 41 -1.80 -0.60 -8.54
N LYS A 42 -2.08 -1.24 -9.65
CA LYS A 42 -2.47 -2.63 -9.67
C LYS A 42 -1.34 -3.53 -9.17
N ASP A 43 -0.12 -3.22 -9.58
CA ASP A 43 1.04 -4.01 -9.17
C ASP A 43 1.26 -3.92 -7.65
N VAL A 44 1.21 -2.72 -7.08
CA VAL A 44 1.45 -2.57 -5.66
C VAL A 44 0.31 -3.18 -4.85
N VAL A 45 -0.93 -2.97 -5.27
CA VAL A 45 -2.06 -3.54 -4.54
C VAL A 45 -2.00 -5.07 -4.58
N SER A 46 -1.86 -5.63 -5.77
CA SER A 46 -1.85 -7.09 -5.91
C SER A 46 -0.63 -7.71 -5.24
N GLY A 47 0.52 -7.09 -5.42
CA GLY A 47 1.75 -7.62 -4.85
C GLY A 47 1.74 -7.58 -3.33
N THR A 48 1.20 -6.50 -2.76
CA THR A 48 1.13 -6.38 -1.31
C THR A 48 0.24 -7.48 -0.73
N ILE A 49 -0.87 -7.75 -1.40
CA ILE A 49 -1.79 -8.80 -0.95
C ILE A 49 -1.14 -10.18 -1.07
N GLU A 50 -0.54 -10.45 -2.21
CA GLU A 50 0.06 -11.76 -2.46
C GLU A 50 1.23 -12.05 -1.54
N ARG A 51 2.00 -11.03 -1.18
CA ARG A 51 3.19 -11.20 -0.38
C ARG A 51 3.01 -10.72 1.06
N ASN A 52 1.78 -10.71 1.50
CA ASN A 52 1.47 -10.19 2.82
C ASN A 52 2.24 -10.89 3.94
N GLU A 53 2.41 -12.20 3.85
CA GLU A 53 3.12 -12.93 4.90
C GLU A 53 4.58 -12.54 4.98
N ILE A 54 5.22 -12.42 3.82
CA ILE A 54 6.62 -12.02 3.78
C ILE A 54 6.77 -10.59 4.29
N ILE A 55 5.84 -9.73 3.90
CA ILE A 55 5.86 -8.34 4.33
C ILE A 55 5.71 -8.23 5.84
N LEU A 56 4.79 -9.00 6.41
CA LEU A 56 4.59 -8.97 7.86
C LEU A 56 5.81 -9.50 8.61
N GLU A 57 6.47 -10.52 8.07
CA GLU A 57 7.70 -11.00 8.66
C GLU A 57 8.77 -9.93 8.68
N GLU A 58 8.88 -9.21 7.57
CA GLU A 58 9.88 -8.17 7.45
C GLU A 58 9.60 -7.02 8.40
N LEU A 59 8.33 -6.65 8.53
CA LEU A 59 7.94 -5.61 9.47
C LEU A 59 8.22 -6.03 10.91
N ASP A 60 7.93 -7.28 11.22
CA ASP A 60 8.13 -7.80 12.56
C ASP A 60 9.59 -7.77 12.96
N LYS A 61 10.47 -8.09 12.02
CA LYS A 61 11.91 -8.06 12.28
C LYS A 61 12.40 -6.64 12.56
N ASN A 62 11.80 -5.65 11.94
CA ASN A 62 12.30 -4.29 11.97
C ASN A 62 11.62 -3.39 12.96
N LEU A 63 10.46 -3.78 13.48
CA LEU A 63 9.81 -3.05 14.54
C LEU A 63 10.34 -3.56 15.88
N GLY A 64 10.59 -2.64 16.79
CA GLY A 64 11.08 -3.03 18.11
C GLY A 64 9.99 -3.71 18.90
N ASP A 65 10.38 -4.32 20.00
CA ASP A 65 9.44 -5.03 20.88
C ASP A 65 8.36 -4.12 21.41
N GLU A 66 8.64 -2.83 21.46
CA GLU A 66 7.68 -1.85 21.94
C GLU A 66 6.58 -1.56 20.95
N PHE A 67 6.79 -1.90 19.68
CA PHE A 67 5.82 -1.60 18.63
C PHE A 67 5.32 -2.89 18.04
N ARG A 68 4.08 -3.20 18.33
CA ARG A 68 3.46 -4.35 17.71
C ARG A 68 2.65 -3.87 16.53
N PHE A 69 2.89 -4.48 15.38
CA PHE A 69 2.18 -4.09 14.18
C PHE A 69 0.67 -4.11 14.38
N SER A 70 0.18 -5.13 15.07
CA SER A 70 -1.27 -5.27 15.27
C SER A 70 -1.86 -4.19 16.14
N ASN A 71 -1.05 -3.46 16.90
CA ASN A 71 -1.53 -2.36 17.72
C ASN A 71 -1.56 -1.04 17.01
N LEU A 72 -1.05 -0.99 15.79
CA LEU A 72 -1.03 0.24 15.03
C LEU A 72 -2.41 0.50 14.44
N ASP A 73 -2.68 1.78 14.20
CA ASP A 73 -3.87 2.21 13.52
C ASP A 73 -4.01 1.46 12.18
N LYS A 74 -5.23 1.12 11.80
CA LYS A 74 -5.45 0.33 10.60
C LYS A 74 -4.91 0.99 9.34
N VAL A 75 -5.10 2.30 9.21
CA VAL A 75 -4.57 3.01 8.05
C VAL A 75 -3.05 2.93 8.05
N PHE A 76 -2.45 3.08 9.21
CA PHE A 76 -1.00 3.02 9.34
C PHE A 76 -0.48 1.62 8.98
N GLN A 77 -1.21 0.59 9.40
CA GLN A 77 -0.84 -0.78 9.03
C GLN A 77 -0.81 -0.96 7.52
N VAL A 78 -1.81 -0.40 6.82
CA VAL A 78 -1.87 -0.49 5.37
C VAL A 78 -0.71 0.28 4.74
N ILE A 79 -0.43 1.48 5.24
CA ILE A 79 0.67 2.28 4.73
C ILE A 79 1.98 1.53 4.86
N LEU A 80 2.23 0.92 6.01
CA LEU A 80 3.46 0.18 6.22
C LEU A 80 3.58 -1.04 5.32
N ARG A 81 2.46 -1.74 5.09
CA ARG A 81 2.48 -2.87 4.18
C ARG A 81 2.87 -2.45 2.77
N SER A 82 2.23 -1.42 2.26
CA SER A 82 2.49 -1.00 0.88
C SER A 82 3.89 -0.41 0.74
N ALA A 83 4.34 0.34 1.73
CA ALA A 83 5.68 0.91 1.70
C ALA A 83 6.73 -0.20 1.72
N THR A 84 6.51 -1.22 2.53
CA THR A 84 7.44 -2.34 2.59
C THR A 84 7.49 -3.09 1.26
N TYR A 85 6.33 -3.28 0.64
CA TYR A 85 6.31 -3.90 -0.68
C TYR A 85 7.15 -3.11 -1.67
N GLU A 86 6.97 -1.79 -1.69
CA GLU A 86 7.74 -0.97 -2.62
C GLU A 86 9.23 -1.04 -2.36
N ILE A 87 9.64 -1.00 -1.11
CA ILE A 87 11.05 -1.06 -0.77
C ILE A 87 11.65 -2.40 -1.19
N LEU A 88 10.96 -3.48 -0.95
CA LEU A 88 11.48 -4.82 -1.25
C LEU A 88 11.46 -5.14 -2.72
N TYR A 89 10.45 -4.71 -3.43
CA TYR A 89 10.25 -5.16 -4.81
C TYR A 89 10.29 -4.07 -5.86
N LYS A 90 10.21 -2.81 -5.45
CA LYS A 90 10.17 -1.69 -6.39
C LYS A 90 11.03 -0.52 -5.93
N PRO A 91 12.26 -0.76 -5.48
CA PRO A 91 13.04 0.33 -4.87
C PRO A 91 13.28 1.52 -5.79
N ASN A 92 13.45 1.27 -7.07
CA ASN A 92 13.75 2.37 -8.01
C ASN A 92 12.50 3.19 -8.33
N LEU A 93 11.34 2.55 -8.33
CA LEU A 93 10.11 3.25 -8.64
C LEU A 93 9.64 4.14 -7.49
N SER A 94 9.88 3.69 -6.26
CA SER A 94 9.48 4.47 -5.10
C SER A 94 10.03 5.87 -5.13
N ILE A 95 11.27 5.99 -5.53
CA ILE A 95 11.93 7.28 -5.57
C ILE A 95 11.31 8.17 -6.62
N ARG A 96 10.96 7.60 -7.76
CA ARG A 96 10.45 8.38 -8.87
C ARG A 96 9.05 8.93 -8.66
N ILE A 97 8.25 8.24 -7.89
CA ILE A 97 6.85 8.60 -7.77
C ILE A 97 6.62 9.58 -6.63
N ILE A 98 7.58 9.72 -5.76
CA ILE A 98 7.50 10.75 -4.76
C ILE A 98 7.50 12.11 -5.40
#